data_ba2aed4e6211b0dcd5ecd0f73c71a4ae
#
_entry.id   ba2aed4e6211b0dcd5ecd0f73c71a4ae
#
_cell.length_a   1.000
_cell.length_b   1.000
_cell.length_c   1.000
_cell.angle_alpha   90.00
_cell.angle_beta   90.00
_cell.angle_gamma   90.00
#
_symmetry.space_group_name_H-M   'P 1'
#
loop_
_entity.id
_entity.type
_entity.pdbx_description
1 polymer ?
#
loop_
_entity_poly.entity_id
_entity_poly.type
_entity_poly.pdbx_seq_one_letter_code
_entity_poly.pdbx_strand_id
1 'polypeptide(L)'
;MSSSPTVHDVIVIGSGPAGYTAAIYAARAQLSPLVFEGTQFGGALMTTTEVENYPGFRSGIQGPELMDEMREQALRFDADLRMEDVDSVSLQGAIKTVTVGDETHHARAVILAMGAAARYLHVPGEQKLLGRGVSACATCDGFFFRDQDIAVIGGGDSAMEEATFLTRFARSVTVVHRRNEFRASKIMLTRAEENDKIQFVTNAVVTEVLGDTSVTGLRVRDTVTGEERALDVTGVFVAIGHDPRSDLVRDQLEIDDDGYVLVRSGTTQTSLEGVFAAGDLVDRTYRQAVTAAGTGCSAAIDAERWLAESAPVDTTDDLIGAPL
;
A
#
# COMPACT_ATOMS: atom_id res chain seq x y z
N MET A 1 36.29 -11.73 -21.73
CA MET A 1 36.01 -10.29 -21.89
C MET A 1 34.86 -9.99 -20.92
N SER A 2 35.13 -9.35 -19.81
CA SER A 2 34.08 -8.90 -18.90
C SER A 2 33.32 -7.79 -19.62
N SER A 3 32.07 -8.04 -20.01
CA SER A 3 31.21 -6.98 -20.52
C SER A 3 31.03 -5.95 -19.38
N SER A 4 31.19 -4.68 -19.71
CA SER A 4 30.83 -3.61 -18.74
C SER A 4 29.40 -3.86 -18.29
N PRO A 5 29.10 -3.69 -16.98
CA PRO A 5 27.75 -3.90 -16.49
C PRO A 5 26.78 -2.93 -17.19
N THR A 6 25.60 -3.42 -17.52
CA THR A 6 24.54 -2.61 -18.12
C THR A 6 23.99 -1.65 -17.08
N VAL A 7 23.94 -0.36 -17.40
CA VAL A 7 23.31 0.66 -16.56
C VAL A 7 21.95 1.01 -17.17
N HIS A 8 20.88 0.74 -16.43
CA HIS A 8 19.52 1.09 -16.83
C HIS A 8 19.26 2.59 -16.62
N ASP A 9 18.43 3.19 -17.43
CA ASP A 9 17.96 4.55 -17.16
C ASP A 9 17.11 4.58 -15.89
N VAL A 10 16.20 3.61 -15.74
CA VAL A 10 15.32 3.52 -14.58
C VAL A 10 15.08 2.08 -14.13
N ILE A 11 15.14 1.84 -12.83
CA ILE A 11 14.63 0.63 -12.17
C ILE A 11 13.40 1.00 -11.36
N VAL A 12 12.34 0.19 -11.47
CA VAL A 12 11.12 0.31 -10.64
C VAL A 12 11.07 -0.85 -9.67
N ILE A 13 10.87 -0.58 -8.38
CA ILE A 13 10.73 -1.61 -7.34
C ILE A 13 9.29 -1.62 -6.84
N GLY A 14 8.56 -2.71 -7.12
CA GLY A 14 7.17 -2.93 -6.79
C GLY A 14 6.24 -2.94 -7.99
N SER A 15 5.15 -3.69 -7.88
CA SER A 15 4.22 -4.07 -8.96
C SER A 15 2.75 -3.77 -8.67
N GLY A 16 2.46 -2.95 -7.66
CA GLY A 16 1.12 -2.41 -7.45
C GLY A 16 0.72 -1.40 -8.54
N PRO A 17 -0.45 -0.77 -8.45
CA PRO A 17 -0.89 0.24 -9.43
C PRO A 17 0.12 1.36 -9.66
N ALA A 18 0.88 1.76 -8.63
CA ALA A 18 1.95 2.75 -8.78
C ALA A 18 3.11 2.23 -9.64
N GLY A 19 3.59 1.01 -9.36
CA GLY A 19 4.73 0.41 -10.07
C GLY A 19 4.44 0.15 -11.54
N TYR A 20 3.31 -0.51 -11.85
CA TYR A 20 2.96 -0.74 -13.26
C TYR A 20 2.66 0.55 -14.01
N THR A 21 2.02 1.54 -13.37
CA THR A 21 1.82 2.85 -14.03
C THR A 21 3.18 3.53 -14.29
N ALA A 22 4.09 3.51 -13.32
CA ALA A 22 5.43 4.05 -13.53
C ALA A 22 6.16 3.34 -14.67
N ALA A 23 6.09 2.01 -14.72
CA ALA A 23 6.67 1.20 -15.81
C ALA A 23 6.10 1.57 -17.18
N ILE A 24 4.77 1.70 -17.31
CA ILE A 24 4.09 2.09 -18.55
C ILE A 24 4.59 3.46 -19.02
N TYR A 25 4.64 4.45 -18.13
CA TYR A 25 5.04 5.81 -18.51
C TYR A 25 6.52 5.90 -18.84
N ALA A 26 7.39 5.23 -18.06
CA ALA A 26 8.83 5.17 -18.34
C ALA A 26 9.12 4.45 -19.67
N ALA A 27 8.46 3.32 -19.94
CA ALA A 27 8.61 2.59 -21.21
C ALA A 27 8.17 3.43 -22.42
N ARG A 28 7.05 4.14 -22.30
CA ARG A 28 6.56 5.07 -23.34
C ARG A 28 7.49 6.26 -23.56
N ALA A 29 8.26 6.67 -22.55
CA ALA A 29 9.32 7.67 -22.65
C ALA A 29 10.65 7.08 -23.19
N GLN A 30 10.66 5.81 -23.60
CA GLN A 30 11.83 5.09 -24.12
C GLN A 30 12.98 4.92 -23.12
N LEU A 31 12.66 4.86 -21.83
CA LEU A 31 13.64 4.65 -20.76
C LEU A 31 13.91 3.15 -20.47
N SER A 32 13.26 2.24 -21.19
CA SER A 32 13.43 0.78 -21.06
C SER A 32 13.48 0.31 -19.59
N PRO A 33 12.40 0.51 -18.82
CA PRO A 33 12.42 0.26 -17.38
C PRO A 33 12.62 -1.22 -17.07
N LEU A 34 13.52 -1.51 -16.12
CA LEU A 34 13.59 -2.79 -15.43
C LEU A 34 12.71 -2.72 -14.19
N VAL A 35 11.79 -3.67 -14.03
CA VAL A 35 10.80 -3.68 -12.95
C VAL A 35 10.95 -4.94 -12.11
N PHE A 36 11.22 -4.80 -10.83
CA PHE A 36 11.16 -5.90 -9.88
C PHE A 36 9.78 -5.97 -9.26
N GLU A 37 9.00 -6.96 -9.71
CA GLU A 37 7.60 -7.14 -9.31
C GLU A 37 7.45 -7.70 -7.90
N GLY A 38 8.48 -8.39 -7.41
CA GLY A 38 8.41 -9.26 -6.24
C GLY A 38 7.75 -10.60 -6.56
N THR A 39 7.97 -11.59 -5.71
CA THR A 39 7.35 -12.93 -5.84
C THR A 39 5.83 -12.89 -5.60
N GLN A 40 5.33 -11.87 -4.88
CA GLN A 40 3.91 -11.57 -4.70
C GLN A 40 3.55 -10.31 -5.49
N PHE A 41 3.53 -10.43 -6.82
CA PHE A 41 3.27 -9.30 -7.71
C PHE A 41 1.83 -8.76 -7.60
N GLY A 42 1.59 -7.56 -8.13
CA GLY A 42 0.28 -6.91 -8.20
C GLY A 42 -0.16 -6.20 -6.91
N GLY A 43 0.57 -6.38 -5.80
CA GLY A 43 0.33 -5.68 -4.54
C GLY A 43 -1.01 -6.01 -3.87
N ALA A 44 -1.57 -5.06 -3.14
CA ALA A 44 -2.76 -5.27 -2.31
C ALA A 44 -4.02 -5.69 -3.10
N LEU A 45 -4.12 -5.30 -4.36
CA LEU A 45 -5.27 -5.66 -5.21
C LEU A 45 -5.36 -7.15 -5.54
N MET A 46 -4.24 -7.89 -5.47
CA MET A 46 -4.26 -9.35 -5.67
C MET A 46 -5.05 -10.11 -4.59
N THR A 47 -5.27 -9.50 -3.44
CA THR A 47 -6.03 -10.09 -2.33
C THR A 47 -7.43 -9.49 -2.16
N THR A 48 -7.82 -8.54 -3.03
CA THR A 48 -9.16 -7.96 -3.04
C THR A 48 -10.08 -8.65 -4.03
N THR A 49 -11.37 -8.48 -3.87
CA THR A 49 -12.40 -9.03 -4.76
C THR A 49 -12.73 -8.02 -5.84
N GLU A 50 -13.91 -7.44 -5.82
CA GLU A 50 -14.40 -6.49 -6.81
C GLU A 50 -13.90 -5.07 -6.52
N VAL A 51 -13.37 -4.41 -7.55
CA VAL A 51 -12.93 -3.01 -7.53
C VAL A 51 -13.91 -2.20 -8.37
N GLU A 52 -14.81 -1.45 -7.71
CA GLU A 52 -15.83 -0.64 -8.37
C GLU A 52 -15.43 0.83 -8.53
N ASN A 53 -14.37 1.25 -7.84
CA ASN A 53 -13.95 2.66 -7.73
C ASN A 53 -12.69 3.01 -8.55
N TYR A 54 -12.23 2.10 -9.43
CA TYR A 54 -11.18 2.43 -10.39
C TYR A 54 -11.81 2.91 -11.69
N PRO A 55 -11.59 4.17 -12.12
CA PRO A 55 -12.23 4.72 -13.30
C PRO A 55 -11.84 3.97 -14.58
N GLY A 56 -12.82 3.75 -15.47
CA GLY A 56 -12.64 3.05 -16.75
C GLY A 56 -13.36 1.69 -16.80
N PHE A 57 -13.74 1.13 -15.67
CA PHE A 57 -14.46 -0.13 -15.56
C PHE A 57 -15.90 0.09 -15.09
N ARG A 58 -16.80 0.24 -16.04
CA ARG A 58 -18.22 0.59 -15.79
C ARG A 58 -18.94 -0.38 -14.84
N SER A 59 -18.60 -1.65 -14.91
CA SER A 59 -19.23 -2.74 -14.16
C SER A 59 -18.35 -3.26 -13.02
N GLY A 60 -17.30 -2.49 -12.63
CA GLY A 60 -16.27 -3.01 -11.75
C GLY A 60 -15.31 -3.95 -12.48
N ILE A 61 -14.29 -4.40 -11.79
CA ILE A 61 -13.30 -5.38 -12.24
C ILE A 61 -12.76 -6.13 -11.01
N GLN A 62 -12.40 -7.42 -11.16
CA GLN A 62 -11.72 -8.11 -10.06
C GLN A 62 -10.32 -7.53 -9.85
N GLY A 63 -9.90 -7.40 -8.58
CA GLY A 63 -8.59 -6.84 -8.27
C GLY A 63 -7.43 -7.52 -8.99
N PRO A 64 -7.32 -8.87 -8.97
CA PRO A 64 -6.31 -9.59 -9.73
C PRO A 64 -6.37 -9.32 -11.25
N GLU A 65 -7.57 -9.27 -11.84
CA GLU A 65 -7.77 -8.98 -13.25
C GLU A 65 -7.29 -7.56 -13.61
N LEU A 66 -7.57 -6.57 -12.77
CA LEU A 66 -7.06 -5.21 -12.96
C LEU A 66 -5.52 -5.19 -12.96
N MET A 67 -4.90 -5.95 -12.07
CA MET A 67 -3.43 -6.01 -12.00
C MET A 67 -2.83 -6.74 -13.20
N ASP A 68 -3.49 -7.78 -13.70
CA ASP A 68 -3.08 -8.48 -14.92
C ASP A 68 -3.18 -7.54 -16.15
N GLU A 69 -4.26 -6.78 -16.29
CA GLU A 69 -4.43 -5.79 -17.35
C GLU A 69 -3.32 -4.71 -17.32
N MET A 70 -2.98 -4.20 -16.13
CA MET A 70 -1.90 -3.21 -15.98
C MET A 70 -0.53 -3.81 -16.30
N ARG A 71 -0.30 -5.06 -15.90
CA ARG A 71 0.91 -5.81 -16.19
C ARG A 71 1.11 -6.03 -17.71
N GLU A 72 0.09 -6.54 -18.37
CA GLU A 72 0.08 -6.75 -19.81
C GLU A 72 0.26 -5.43 -20.59
N GLN A 73 -0.30 -4.33 -20.06
CA GLN A 73 -0.08 -3.01 -20.64
C GLN A 73 1.39 -2.56 -20.51
N ALA A 74 2.07 -2.84 -19.40
CA ALA A 74 3.49 -2.54 -19.24
C ALA A 74 4.35 -3.37 -20.20
N LEU A 75 4.08 -4.68 -20.30
CA LEU A 75 4.74 -5.59 -21.25
C LEU A 75 4.55 -5.15 -22.70
N ARG A 76 3.38 -4.67 -23.09
CA ARG A 76 3.09 -4.16 -24.43
C ARG A 76 4.00 -2.99 -24.83
N PHE A 77 4.54 -2.25 -23.89
CA PHE A 77 5.49 -1.16 -24.12
C PHE A 77 6.94 -1.56 -23.86
N ASP A 78 7.23 -2.87 -23.84
CA ASP A 78 8.58 -3.43 -23.70
C ASP A 78 9.23 -3.11 -22.32
N ALA A 79 8.46 -3.00 -21.24
CA ALA A 79 9.01 -3.00 -19.89
C ALA A 79 9.57 -4.40 -19.56
N ASP A 80 10.79 -4.47 -19.00
CA ASP A 80 11.38 -5.73 -18.51
C ASP A 80 10.86 -6.02 -17.11
N LEU A 81 9.89 -6.93 -16.98
CA LEU A 81 9.23 -7.29 -15.72
C LEU A 81 9.85 -8.58 -15.16
N ARG A 82 10.31 -8.54 -13.90
CA ARG A 82 10.91 -9.69 -13.22
C ARG A 82 10.20 -9.99 -11.91
N MET A 83 9.73 -11.22 -11.78
CA MET A 83 9.05 -11.74 -10.57
C MET A 83 10.07 -12.16 -9.52
N GLU A 84 10.90 -11.20 -9.08
CA GLU A 84 12.00 -11.40 -8.15
C GLU A 84 11.90 -10.36 -7.03
N ASP A 85 12.24 -10.77 -5.81
CA ASP A 85 12.29 -9.88 -4.66
C ASP A 85 13.66 -9.18 -4.60
N VAL A 86 13.65 -7.89 -4.32
CA VAL A 86 14.89 -7.12 -4.11
C VAL A 86 15.39 -7.34 -2.69
N ASP A 87 16.62 -7.79 -2.55
CA ASP A 87 17.25 -8.06 -1.25
C ASP A 87 17.85 -6.81 -0.61
N SER A 88 18.48 -5.96 -1.42
CA SER A 88 19.10 -4.73 -0.93
C SER A 88 19.26 -3.69 -2.03
N VAL A 89 19.44 -2.45 -1.61
CA VAL A 89 19.70 -1.32 -2.52
C VAL A 89 20.82 -0.44 -1.98
N SER A 90 21.54 0.22 -2.88
CA SER A 90 22.42 1.36 -2.54
C SER A 90 22.01 2.52 -3.43
N LEU A 91 21.44 3.55 -2.81
CA LEU A 91 20.74 4.64 -3.53
C LEU A 91 21.56 5.93 -3.60
N GLN A 92 22.73 5.96 -2.99
CA GLN A 92 23.64 7.12 -3.02
C GLN A 92 24.48 7.14 -4.30
N GLY A 93 24.97 8.33 -4.67
CA GLY A 93 25.82 8.52 -5.85
C GLY A 93 25.04 8.62 -7.17
N ALA A 94 25.79 8.76 -8.27
CA ALA A 94 25.24 8.94 -9.62
C ALA A 94 24.60 7.65 -10.15
N ILE A 95 25.20 6.49 -9.84
CA ILE A 95 24.68 5.16 -10.16
C ILE A 95 24.13 4.52 -8.89
N LYS A 96 22.86 4.10 -8.95
CA LYS A 96 22.18 3.33 -7.92
C LYS A 96 22.35 1.85 -8.17
N THR A 97 22.40 1.04 -7.14
CA THR A 97 22.46 -0.41 -7.26
C THR A 97 21.27 -1.08 -6.60
N VAL A 98 20.77 -2.13 -7.25
CA VAL A 98 19.67 -2.99 -6.78
C VAL A 98 20.17 -4.42 -6.85
N THR A 99 20.16 -5.12 -5.72
CA THR A 99 20.66 -6.50 -5.59
C THR A 99 19.51 -7.47 -5.45
N VAL A 100 19.56 -8.55 -6.24
CA VAL A 100 18.58 -9.65 -6.26
C VAL A 100 19.37 -10.96 -6.30
N GLY A 101 19.32 -11.73 -5.24
CA GLY A 101 20.17 -12.93 -5.09
C GLY A 101 21.66 -12.58 -5.23
N ASP A 102 22.31 -13.21 -6.18
CA ASP A 102 23.74 -12.96 -6.51
C ASP A 102 23.93 -11.90 -7.61
N GLU A 103 22.85 -11.33 -8.16
CA GLU A 103 22.90 -10.35 -9.25
C GLU A 103 22.79 -8.92 -8.74
N THR A 104 23.61 -8.03 -9.31
CA THR A 104 23.55 -6.58 -9.01
C THR A 104 23.21 -5.82 -10.29
N HIS A 105 22.13 -5.07 -10.25
CA HIS A 105 21.65 -4.21 -11.32
C HIS A 105 21.97 -2.76 -11.01
N HIS A 106 22.33 -2.01 -12.05
CA HIS A 106 22.75 -0.62 -11.96
C HIS A 106 21.73 0.28 -12.67
N ALA A 107 21.37 1.41 -12.07
CA ALA A 107 20.49 2.38 -12.70
C ALA A 107 20.89 3.82 -12.38
N ARG A 108 20.55 4.74 -13.27
CA ARG A 108 20.66 6.17 -13.04
C ARG A 108 19.54 6.65 -12.11
N ALA A 109 18.32 6.17 -12.30
CA ALA A 109 17.16 6.50 -11.48
C ALA A 109 16.49 5.25 -10.90
N VAL A 110 15.89 5.38 -9.71
CA VAL A 110 15.08 4.34 -9.06
C VAL A 110 13.73 4.91 -8.65
N ILE A 111 12.65 4.19 -8.98
CA ILE A 111 11.28 4.50 -8.53
C ILE A 111 10.86 3.44 -7.52
N LEU A 112 10.59 3.87 -6.29
CA LEU A 112 10.14 3.04 -5.19
C LEU A 112 8.61 3.03 -5.15
N ALA A 113 8.01 1.85 -5.42
CA ALA A 113 6.56 1.65 -5.50
C ALA A 113 6.10 0.44 -4.68
N MET A 114 6.75 0.17 -3.55
CA MET A 114 6.60 -1.05 -2.74
C MET A 114 5.30 -1.07 -1.92
N GLY A 115 4.56 0.04 -1.86
CA GLY A 115 3.26 0.13 -1.22
C GLY A 115 3.31 0.06 0.31
N ALA A 116 2.14 -0.22 0.92
CA ALA A 116 1.97 -0.43 2.35
C ALA A 116 1.10 -1.67 2.60
N ALA A 117 1.33 -2.34 3.71
CA ALA A 117 0.52 -3.46 4.16
C ALA A 117 -0.49 -3.00 5.22
N ALA A 118 -1.75 -3.38 5.11
CA ALA A 118 -2.71 -3.19 6.19
C ALA A 118 -2.29 -4.05 7.39
N ARG A 119 -2.45 -3.51 8.59
CA ARG A 119 -2.28 -4.27 9.83
C ARG A 119 -3.52 -5.09 10.10
N TYR A 120 -3.30 -6.34 10.47
CA TYR A 120 -4.35 -7.28 10.84
C TYR A 120 -4.24 -7.67 12.31
N LEU A 121 -5.31 -8.28 12.85
CA LEU A 121 -5.37 -8.71 14.25
C LEU A 121 -4.62 -10.03 14.48
N HIS A 122 -4.42 -10.81 13.41
CA HIS A 122 -3.83 -12.15 13.42
C HIS A 122 -4.59 -13.13 14.34
N VAL A 123 -5.93 -13.03 14.33
CA VAL A 123 -6.82 -13.92 15.09
C VAL A 123 -7.44 -14.99 14.19
N PRO A 124 -7.86 -16.13 14.77
CA PRO A 124 -8.59 -17.17 14.03
C PRO A 124 -9.76 -16.59 13.24
N GLY A 125 -9.96 -17.08 12.01
CA GLY A 125 -11.04 -16.66 11.12
C GLY A 125 -10.74 -15.42 10.28
N GLU A 126 -9.89 -14.50 10.73
CA GLU A 126 -9.62 -13.23 10.04
C GLU A 126 -9.11 -13.47 8.61
N GLN A 127 -8.01 -14.19 8.45
CA GLN A 127 -7.40 -14.43 7.13
C GLN A 127 -8.33 -15.22 6.19
N LYS A 128 -9.08 -16.19 6.73
CA LYS A 128 -10.05 -17.00 5.96
C LYS A 128 -11.17 -16.15 5.37
N LEU A 129 -11.58 -15.11 6.10
CA LEU A 129 -12.74 -14.28 5.79
C LEU A 129 -12.38 -12.92 5.16
N LEU A 130 -11.10 -12.69 4.82
CA LEU A 130 -10.69 -11.53 4.02
C LEU A 130 -11.44 -11.49 2.69
N GLY A 131 -12.03 -10.32 2.35
CA GLY A 131 -12.90 -10.15 1.20
C GLY A 131 -14.27 -10.87 1.30
N ARG A 132 -14.54 -11.52 2.44
CA ARG A 132 -15.80 -12.22 2.72
C ARG A 132 -16.47 -11.73 4.01
N GLY A 133 -16.34 -10.43 4.23
CA GLY A 133 -16.84 -9.73 5.41
C GLY A 133 -15.73 -9.12 6.28
N VAL A 134 -14.47 -9.51 6.12
CA VAL A 134 -13.32 -8.80 6.72
C VAL A 134 -12.70 -7.89 5.67
N SER A 135 -12.50 -6.62 6.02
CA SER A 135 -11.86 -5.59 5.18
C SER A 135 -10.90 -4.72 6.03
N ALA A 136 -9.97 -4.08 5.37
CA ALA A 136 -9.09 -3.04 5.93
C ALA A 136 -9.25 -1.68 5.20
N CYS A 137 -10.33 -1.52 4.41
CA CYS A 137 -10.59 -0.31 3.62
C CYS A 137 -12.08 0.03 3.60
N ALA A 138 -12.50 0.97 4.42
CA ALA A 138 -13.90 1.40 4.47
C ALA A 138 -14.36 2.05 3.15
N THR A 139 -13.50 2.84 2.51
CA THR A 139 -13.81 3.51 1.24
C THR A 139 -13.91 2.56 0.06
N CYS A 140 -13.24 1.40 0.13
CA CYS A 140 -13.30 0.37 -0.89
C CYS A 140 -14.59 -0.45 -0.77
N ASP A 141 -14.86 -0.95 0.43
CA ASP A 141 -15.80 -2.04 0.65
C ASP A 141 -17.09 -1.62 1.35
N GLY A 142 -17.16 -0.40 1.91
CA GLY A 142 -18.31 0.04 2.70
C GLY A 142 -19.66 -0.06 1.98
N PHE A 143 -19.67 0.10 0.66
CA PHE A 143 -20.87 -0.01 -0.16
C PHE A 143 -21.52 -1.40 -0.11
N PHE A 144 -20.74 -2.47 0.03
CA PHE A 144 -21.25 -3.86 0.09
C PHE A 144 -21.97 -4.20 1.40
N PHE A 145 -21.87 -3.33 2.43
CA PHE A 145 -22.44 -3.55 3.76
C PHE A 145 -23.69 -2.71 4.02
N ARG A 146 -24.49 -2.43 2.98
CA ARG A 146 -25.73 -1.69 3.12
C ARG A 146 -26.71 -2.42 4.03
N ASP A 147 -27.31 -1.65 4.95
CA ASP A 147 -28.34 -2.12 5.91
C ASP A 147 -27.86 -3.28 6.81
N GLN A 148 -26.55 -3.45 6.97
CA GLN A 148 -25.94 -4.49 7.79
C GLN A 148 -25.39 -3.89 9.10
N ASP A 149 -25.25 -4.74 10.13
CA ASP A 149 -24.55 -4.42 11.37
C ASP A 149 -23.09 -4.81 11.21
N ILE A 150 -22.19 -3.87 11.40
CA ILE A 150 -20.76 -4.06 11.17
C ILE A 150 -19.92 -3.60 12.36
N ALA A 151 -18.69 -4.06 12.44
CA ALA A 151 -17.71 -3.61 13.42
C ALA A 151 -16.53 -2.90 12.78
N VAL A 152 -16.00 -1.89 13.44
CA VAL A 152 -14.71 -1.23 13.16
C VAL A 152 -13.77 -1.48 14.32
N ILE A 153 -12.62 -2.07 14.05
CA ILE A 153 -11.64 -2.41 15.08
C ILE A 153 -10.54 -1.36 15.06
N GLY A 154 -10.46 -0.56 16.12
CA GLY A 154 -9.47 0.50 16.22
C GLY A 154 -9.80 1.55 17.29
N GLY A 155 -8.98 2.59 17.38
CA GLY A 155 -9.19 3.65 18.39
C GLY A 155 -8.38 4.91 18.11
N GLY A 156 -7.86 5.07 16.90
CA GLY A 156 -7.24 6.29 16.39
C GLY A 156 -8.18 7.06 15.46
N ASP A 157 -7.68 8.15 14.88
CA ASP A 157 -8.45 9.00 13.96
C ASP A 157 -8.99 8.22 12.77
N SER A 158 -8.18 7.34 12.16
CA SER A 158 -8.62 6.49 11.05
C SER A 158 -9.83 5.62 11.41
N ALA A 159 -9.84 5.03 12.62
CA ALA A 159 -10.98 4.21 13.04
C ALA A 159 -12.27 5.04 13.22
N MET A 160 -12.18 6.26 13.74
CA MET A 160 -13.32 7.17 13.88
C MET A 160 -13.81 7.68 12.51
N GLU A 161 -12.88 7.98 11.60
CA GLU A 161 -13.19 8.39 10.23
C GLU A 161 -13.90 7.27 9.48
N GLU A 162 -13.34 6.06 9.50
CA GLU A 162 -13.92 4.89 8.84
C GLU A 162 -15.28 4.54 9.43
N ALA A 163 -15.41 4.52 10.77
CA ALA A 163 -16.69 4.26 11.41
C ALA A 163 -17.75 5.29 10.98
N THR A 164 -17.40 6.59 10.98
CA THR A 164 -18.30 7.65 10.55
C THR A 164 -18.66 7.52 9.07
N PHE A 165 -17.70 7.21 8.21
CA PHE A 165 -17.94 6.98 6.78
C PHE A 165 -18.92 5.81 6.54
N LEU A 166 -18.71 4.69 7.23
CA LEU A 166 -19.50 3.48 7.10
C LEU A 166 -20.96 3.64 7.52
N THR A 167 -21.29 4.60 8.40
CA THR A 167 -22.69 4.90 8.77
C THR A 167 -23.55 5.35 7.60
N ARG A 168 -22.94 5.76 6.48
CA ARG A 168 -23.66 6.12 5.23
C ARG A 168 -24.34 4.91 4.60
N PHE A 169 -23.82 3.72 4.86
CA PHE A 169 -24.28 2.46 4.27
C PHE A 169 -24.88 1.55 5.33
N ALA A 170 -24.15 1.30 6.40
CA ALA A 170 -24.50 0.35 7.44
C ALA A 170 -25.76 0.76 8.22
N ARG A 171 -26.45 -0.24 8.78
CA ARG A 171 -27.54 -0.05 9.74
C ARG A 171 -26.99 0.41 11.08
N SER A 172 -25.92 -0.23 11.56
CA SER A 172 -25.19 0.17 12.75
C SER A 172 -23.69 -0.14 12.60
N VAL A 173 -22.85 0.62 13.32
CA VAL A 173 -21.40 0.44 13.37
C VAL A 173 -20.97 0.30 14.82
N THR A 174 -20.34 -0.81 15.17
CA THR A 174 -19.79 -1.04 16.50
C THR A 174 -18.28 -0.83 16.48
N VAL A 175 -17.79 0.22 17.12
CA VAL A 175 -16.35 0.45 17.28
C VAL A 175 -15.82 -0.38 18.45
N VAL A 176 -14.92 -1.31 18.18
CA VAL A 176 -14.30 -2.17 19.20
C VAL A 176 -12.88 -1.66 19.49
N HIS A 177 -12.63 -1.29 20.75
CA HIS A 177 -11.34 -0.76 21.17
C HIS A 177 -10.80 -1.46 22.42
N ARG A 178 -9.49 -1.78 22.40
CA ARG A 178 -8.82 -2.55 23.48
C ARG A 178 -8.62 -1.81 24.79
N ARG A 179 -8.81 -0.49 24.83
CA ARG A 179 -8.66 0.37 26.01
C ARG A 179 -9.95 1.12 26.29
N ASN A 180 -10.03 1.74 27.46
CA ASN A 180 -11.12 2.64 27.78
C ASN A 180 -11.00 4.00 27.06
N GLU A 181 -9.77 4.46 26.84
CA GLU A 181 -9.48 5.76 26.24
C GLU A 181 -9.04 5.59 24.78
N PHE A 182 -9.62 6.41 23.90
CA PHE A 182 -9.28 6.48 22.48
C PHE A 182 -8.03 7.35 22.26
N ARG A 183 -7.24 7.02 21.24
CA ARG A 183 -6.12 7.87 20.78
C ARG A 183 -6.55 8.88 19.73
N ALA A 184 -7.79 8.77 19.26
CA ALA A 184 -8.35 9.68 18.27
C ALA A 184 -8.36 11.13 18.82
N SER A 185 -8.22 12.09 17.92
CA SER A 185 -8.39 13.51 18.23
C SER A 185 -9.80 13.76 18.78
N LYS A 186 -9.91 14.73 19.70
CA LYS A 186 -11.19 15.02 20.33
C LYS A 186 -12.31 15.34 19.32
N ILE A 187 -11.97 16.01 18.23
CA ILE A 187 -12.94 16.37 17.18
C ILE A 187 -13.48 15.13 16.45
N MET A 188 -12.61 14.16 16.15
CA MET A 188 -13.01 12.93 15.47
C MET A 188 -13.82 12.02 16.39
N LEU A 189 -13.41 11.92 17.66
CA LEU A 189 -14.15 11.16 18.67
C LEU A 189 -15.54 11.75 18.91
N THR A 190 -15.66 13.07 19.15
CA THR A 190 -16.96 13.74 19.35
C THR A 190 -17.89 13.51 18.16
N ARG A 191 -17.37 13.61 16.92
CA ARG A 191 -18.17 13.34 15.70
C ARG A 191 -18.70 11.90 15.66
N ALA A 192 -17.91 10.94 16.08
CA ALA A 192 -18.34 9.54 16.15
C ALA A 192 -19.34 9.31 17.31
N GLU A 193 -19.14 9.94 18.47
CA GLU A 193 -20.03 9.85 19.62
C GLU A 193 -21.41 10.48 19.38
N GLU A 194 -21.48 11.55 18.58
CA GLU A 194 -22.73 12.24 18.19
C GLU A 194 -23.52 11.50 17.10
N ASN A 195 -22.99 10.40 16.56
CA ASN A 195 -23.64 9.64 15.49
C ASN A 195 -24.47 8.49 16.07
N ASP A 196 -25.80 8.57 15.95
CA ASP A 196 -26.75 7.60 16.50
C ASP A 196 -26.56 6.15 15.99
N LYS A 197 -25.87 5.96 14.86
CA LYS A 197 -25.57 4.63 14.31
C LYS A 197 -24.28 4.02 14.89
N ILE A 198 -23.47 4.79 15.62
CA ILE A 198 -22.18 4.31 16.17
C ILE A 198 -22.36 3.90 17.63
N GLN A 199 -21.89 2.71 17.94
CA GLN A 199 -21.81 2.17 19.31
C GLN A 199 -20.35 1.87 19.63
N PHE A 200 -19.98 1.99 20.93
CA PHE A 200 -18.62 1.75 21.38
C PHE A 200 -18.57 0.54 22.31
N VAL A 201 -17.62 -0.35 22.03
CA VAL A 201 -17.24 -1.48 22.89
C VAL A 201 -15.78 -1.28 23.28
N THR A 202 -15.57 -0.62 24.40
CA THR A 202 -14.23 -0.35 24.96
C THR A 202 -13.76 -1.49 25.86
N ASN A 203 -12.47 -1.48 26.23
CA ASN A 203 -11.82 -2.55 26.99
C ASN A 203 -12.03 -3.93 26.36
N ALA A 204 -12.10 -4.02 25.04
CA ALA A 204 -12.40 -5.25 24.36
C ALA A 204 -11.35 -5.55 23.27
N VAL A 205 -10.84 -6.78 23.28
CA VAL A 205 -9.97 -7.31 22.21
C VAL A 205 -10.72 -8.37 21.44
N VAL A 206 -10.61 -8.35 20.13
CA VAL A 206 -11.13 -9.43 19.28
C VAL A 206 -10.24 -10.65 19.47
N THR A 207 -10.83 -11.80 19.71
CA THR A 207 -10.13 -13.09 19.86
C THR A 207 -10.40 -14.03 18.69
N GLU A 208 -11.49 -13.82 17.94
CA GLU A 208 -11.85 -14.65 16.79
C GLU A 208 -12.84 -13.89 15.88
N VAL A 209 -12.71 -14.07 14.57
CA VAL A 209 -13.74 -13.70 13.58
C VAL A 209 -14.55 -14.93 13.26
N LEU A 210 -15.86 -14.87 13.53
CA LEU A 210 -16.77 -16.00 13.40
C LEU A 210 -17.35 -16.06 11.98
N GLY A 211 -17.45 -17.26 11.45
CA GLY A 211 -18.07 -17.52 10.15
C GLY A 211 -17.37 -18.64 9.39
N ASP A 212 -18.05 -19.15 8.37
CA ASP A 212 -17.51 -20.20 7.52
C ASP A 212 -17.24 -19.71 6.09
N THR A 213 -18.24 -19.22 5.40
CA THR A 213 -18.16 -18.65 4.04
C THR A 213 -18.17 -17.12 4.03
N SER A 214 -18.70 -16.51 5.08
CA SER A 214 -18.73 -15.07 5.32
C SER A 214 -18.75 -14.80 6.83
N VAL A 215 -18.47 -13.56 7.22
CA VAL A 215 -18.54 -13.13 8.63
C VAL A 215 -19.96 -13.26 9.15
N THR A 216 -20.10 -13.87 10.34
CA THR A 216 -21.37 -13.98 11.09
C THR A 216 -21.27 -13.35 12.48
N GLY A 217 -20.09 -12.95 12.92
CA GLY A 217 -19.88 -12.31 14.20
C GLY A 217 -18.40 -12.16 14.56
N LEU A 218 -18.19 -11.59 15.73
CA LEU A 218 -16.90 -11.49 16.41
C LEU A 218 -16.97 -12.08 17.79
N ARG A 219 -15.95 -12.80 18.22
CA ARG A 219 -15.70 -13.09 19.63
C ARG A 219 -14.80 -12.00 20.20
N VAL A 220 -15.25 -11.38 21.27
CA VAL A 220 -14.48 -10.36 21.97
C VAL A 220 -14.30 -10.75 23.43
N ARG A 221 -13.12 -10.41 23.97
CA ARG A 221 -12.81 -10.61 25.38
C ARG A 221 -12.60 -9.25 26.05
N ASP A 222 -13.30 -9.04 27.15
CA ASP A 222 -13.10 -7.89 28.02
C ASP A 222 -11.68 -7.93 28.63
N THR A 223 -10.93 -6.85 28.51
CA THR A 223 -9.53 -6.78 28.97
C THR A 223 -9.42 -6.56 30.49
N VAL A 224 -10.51 -6.21 31.16
CA VAL A 224 -10.57 -5.97 32.61
C VAL A 224 -11.10 -7.20 33.36
N THR A 225 -12.22 -7.75 32.89
CA THR A 225 -12.88 -8.90 33.55
C THR A 225 -12.42 -10.25 33.01
N GLY A 226 -11.89 -10.29 31.79
CA GLY A 226 -11.55 -11.52 31.08
C GLY A 226 -12.74 -12.26 30.47
N GLU A 227 -13.97 -11.74 30.63
CA GLU A 227 -15.18 -12.36 30.10
C GLU A 227 -15.21 -12.30 28.56
N GLU A 228 -15.64 -13.39 27.95
CA GLU A 228 -15.84 -13.45 26.50
C GLU A 228 -17.31 -13.35 26.12
N ARG A 229 -17.58 -12.65 25.03
CA ARG A 229 -18.91 -12.58 24.41
C ARG A 229 -18.84 -12.52 22.89
N ALA A 230 -19.90 -12.89 22.25
CA ALA A 230 -20.06 -12.68 20.81
C ALA A 230 -20.71 -11.31 20.54
N LEU A 231 -20.32 -10.71 19.41
CA LEU A 231 -21.00 -9.58 18.79
C LEU A 231 -21.54 -10.04 17.43
N ASP A 232 -22.82 -9.85 17.21
CA ASP A 232 -23.49 -10.24 15.97
C ASP A 232 -23.25 -9.15 14.91
N VAL A 233 -22.31 -9.39 14.03
CA VAL A 233 -21.97 -8.50 12.92
C VAL A 233 -21.68 -9.30 11.67
N THR A 234 -21.98 -8.73 10.50
CA THR A 234 -21.75 -9.37 9.21
C THR A 234 -20.59 -8.79 8.42
N GLY A 235 -19.96 -7.71 8.98
CA GLY A 235 -18.77 -7.09 8.42
C GLY A 235 -17.82 -6.62 9.52
N VAL A 236 -16.53 -6.70 9.26
CA VAL A 236 -15.46 -6.31 10.17
C VAL A 236 -14.43 -5.47 9.41
N PHE A 237 -14.27 -4.23 9.81
CA PHE A 237 -13.27 -3.32 9.25
C PHE A 237 -12.11 -3.15 10.24
N VAL A 238 -10.90 -3.56 9.82
CA VAL A 238 -9.71 -3.54 10.66
C VAL A 238 -8.97 -2.22 10.45
N ALA A 239 -9.21 -1.24 11.32
CA ALA A 239 -8.71 0.14 11.24
C ALA A 239 -7.60 0.39 12.29
N ILE A 240 -6.56 -0.47 12.33
CA ILE A 240 -5.45 -0.39 13.28
C ILE A 240 -4.15 0.15 12.68
N GLY A 241 -4.22 0.65 11.44
CA GLY A 241 -3.13 1.28 10.71
C GLY A 241 -2.56 0.42 9.60
N HIS A 242 -1.51 0.95 8.97
CA HIS A 242 -0.77 0.33 7.87
C HIS A 242 0.72 0.37 8.19
N ASP A 243 1.46 -0.53 7.59
CA ASP A 243 2.92 -0.58 7.62
C ASP A 243 3.45 -0.32 6.21
N PRO A 244 4.00 0.88 5.94
CA PRO A 244 4.69 1.13 4.67
C PRO A 244 5.87 0.17 4.51
N ARG A 245 6.04 -0.38 3.31
CA ARG A 245 7.11 -1.34 3.02
C ARG A 245 8.43 -0.61 2.76
N SER A 246 8.88 0.18 3.73
CA SER A 246 10.06 1.04 3.63
C SER A 246 11.34 0.44 4.21
N ASP A 247 11.30 -0.79 4.72
CA ASP A 247 12.46 -1.43 5.39
C ASP A 247 13.69 -1.49 4.48
N LEU A 248 13.50 -1.74 3.18
CA LEU A 248 14.56 -1.78 2.17
C LEU A 248 15.37 -0.47 2.08
N VAL A 249 14.77 0.66 2.43
CA VAL A 249 15.34 2.01 2.23
C VAL A 249 15.47 2.82 3.52
N ARG A 250 15.15 2.21 4.68
CA ARG A 250 15.05 2.88 5.98
C ARG A 250 16.32 3.64 6.39
N ASP A 251 17.47 3.06 6.10
CA ASP A 251 18.75 3.64 6.50
C ASP A 251 19.31 4.65 5.47
N GLN A 252 18.61 4.87 4.37
CA GLN A 252 19.09 5.70 3.26
C GLN A 252 18.21 6.90 2.94
N LEU A 253 16.89 6.82 3.21
CA LEU A 253 15.94 7.88 2.90
C LEU A 253 15.34 8.49 4.16
N GLU A 254 14.85 9.70 4.04
CA GLU A 254 14.03 10.32 5.07
C GLU A 254 12.66 9.63 5.14
N ILE A 255 12.32 9.15 6.34
CA ILE A 255 11.10 8.41 6.65
C ILE A 255 10.45 9.05 7.87
N ASP A 256 9.12 9.15 7.89
CA ASP A 256 8.42 9.68 9.05
C ASP A 256 8.27 8.63 10.19
N ASP A 257 7.72 9.06 11.32
CA ASP A 257 7.54 8.23 12.52
C ASP A 257 6.60 7.03 12.29
N ASP A 258 5.75 7.09 11.26
CA ASP A 258 4.83 6.00 10.86
C ASP A 258 5.42 5.08 9.79
N GLY A 259 6.64 5.37 9.31
CA GLY A 259 7.35 4.55 8.33
C GLY A 259 7.16 4.95 6.88
N TYR A 260 6.45 6.04 6.58
CA TYR A 260 6.25 6.51 5.20
C TYR A 260 7.49 7.24 4.68
N VAL A 261 7.89 6.95 3.45
CA VAL A 261 8.97 7.69 2.77
C VAL A 261 8.52 9.12 2.50
N LEU A 262 9.37 10.08 2.88
CA LEU A 262 9.12 11.49 2.66
C LEU A 262 9.53 11.89 1.24
N VAL A 263 8.65 12.64 0.58
CA VAL A 263 8.90 13.23 -0.74
C VAL A 263 8.76 14.74 -0.67
N ARG A 264 9.47 15.44 -1.54
CA ARG A 264 9.35 16.89 -1.66
C ARG A 264 7.92 17.26 -2.10
N SER A 265 7.32 18.22 -1.40
CA SER A 265 5.95 18.66 -1.68
C SER A 265 5.72 18.98 -3.16
N GLY A 266 4.66 18.41 -3.73
CA GLY A 266 4.28 18.59 -5.13
C GLY A 266 5.08 17.79 -6.14
N THR A 267 5.99 16.92 -5.71
CA THR A 267 6.79 16.01 -6.54
C THR A 267 6.82 14.61 -5.94
N THR A 268 7.50 13.68 -6.62
CA THR A 268 7.77 12.33 -6.11
C THR A 268 9.25 12.14 -5.70
N GLN A 269 10.03 13.23 -5.71
CA GLN A 269 11.46 13.23 -5.38
C GLN A 269 11.66 12.98 -3.88
N THR A 270 12.52 12.02 -3.55
CA THR A 270 12.93 11.73 -2.17
C THR A 270 14.05 12.67 -1.71
N SER A 271 14.66 12.38 -0.55
CA SER A 271 15.85 13.08 -0.06
C SER A 271 17.13 12.84 -0.90
N LEU A 272 17.13 11.79 -1.75
CA LEU A 272 18.27 11.46 -2.62
C LEU A 272 17.94 11.78 -4.09
N GLU A 273 18.92 12.35 -4.79
CA GLU A 273 18.80 12.64 -6.22
C GLU A 273 18.69 11.37 -7.05
N GLY A 274 17.78 11.39 -8.05
CA GLY A 274 17.50 10.24 -8.91
C GLY A 274 16.72 9.12 -8.21
N VAL A 275 16.19 9.38 -7.02
CA VAL A 275 15.34 8.42 -6.29
C VAL A 275 13.96 9.04 -6.07
N PHE A 276 12.94 8.34 -6.55
CA PHE A 276 11.55 8.76 -6.54
C PHE A 276 10.71 7.73 -5.76
N ALA A 277 9.64 8.16 -5.13
CA ALA A 277 8.74 7.25 -4.41
C ALA A 277 7.28 7.57 -4.70
N ALA A 278 6.45 6.53 -4.80
CA ALA A 278 5.05 6.64 -5.21
C ALA A 278 4.15 5.59 -4.55
N GLY A 279 2.84 5.80 -4.65
CA GLY A 279 1.83 4.91 -4.12
C GLY A 279 1.73 4.96 -2.59
N ASP A 280 1.22 3.89 -2.02
CA ASP A 280 0.95 3.81 -0.58
C ASP A 280 2.23 3.85 0.27
N LEU A 281 3.41 3.74 -0.34
CA LEU A 281 4.70 3.94 0.33
C LEU A 281 4.87 5.37 0.86
N VAL A 282 4.21 6.35 0.22
CA VAL A 282 4.26 7.79 0.56
C VAL A 282 2.88 8.34 0.94
N ASP A 283 1.80 7.65 0.58
CA ASP A 283 0.43 8.11 0.80
C ASP A 283 -0.15 7.58 2.10
N ARG A 284 -0.05 8.38 3.17
CA ARG A 284 -0.67 8.09 4.46
C ARG A 284 -2.18 8.36 4.50
N THR A 285 -2.74 9.04 3.48
CA THR A 285 -4.08 9.63 3.52
C THR A 285 -5.09 8.82 2.73
N TYR A 286 -4.85 8.61 1.46
CA TYR A 286 -5.86 8.07 0.54
C TYR A 286 -5.77 6.55 0.38
N ARG A 287 -4.58 6.03 0.08
CA ARG A 287 -4.33 4.60 -0.14
C ARG A 287 -5.35 3.96 -1.09
N GLN A 288 -5.50 4.59 -2.26
CA GLN A 288 -6.41 4.13 -3.31
C GLN A 288 -5.63 3.71 -4.56
N ALA A 289 -6.13 2.71 -5.28
CA ALA A 289 -5.51 2.24 -6.52
C ALA A 289 -5.30 3.37 -7.54
N VAL A 290 -6.29 4.27 -7.68
CA VAL A 290 -6.23 5.39 -8.63
C VAL A 290 -5.23 6.47 -8.20
N THR A 291 -5.10 6.77 -6.90
CA THR A 291 -4.08 7.72 -6.41
C THR A 291 -2.68 7.12 -6.52
N ALA A 292 -2.54 5.82 -6.24
CA ALA A 292 -1.29 5.11 -6.43
C ALA A 292 -0.86 5.12 -7.91
N ALA A 293 -1.75 4.81 -8.84
CA ALA A 293 -1.50 4.91 -10.27
C ALA A 293 -1.11 6.34 -10.68
N GLY A 294 -1.84 7.36 -10.16
CA GLY A 294 -1.53 8.77 -10.42
C GLY A 294 -0.14 9.18 -9.95
N THR A 295 0.27 8.77 -8.74
CA THR A 295 1.62 9.06 -8.23
C THR A 295 2.69 8.26 -8.95
N GLY A 296 2.41 7.03 -9.39
CA GLY A 296 3.30 6.24 -10.27
C GLY A 296 3.57 6.94 -11.60
N CYS A 297 2.52 7.50 -12.23
CA CYS A 297 2.66 8.36 -13.40
C CYS A 297 3.55 9.57 -13.12
N SER A 298 3.32 10.27 -12.00
CA SER A 298 4.12 11.43 -11.59
C SER A 298 5.60 11.05 -11.40
N ALA A 299 5.87 9.91 -10.76
CA ALA A 299 7.24 9.44 -10.51
C ALA A 299 8.00 9.14 -11.81
N ALA A 300 7.35 8.53 -12.79
CA ALA A 300 7.96 8.28 -14.08
C ALA A 300 8.28 9.58 -14.84
N ILE A 301 7.38 10.58 -14.78
CA ILE A 301 7.59 11.89 -15.41
C ILE A 301 8.70 12.67 -14.69
N ASP A 302 8.74 12.63 -13.35
CA ASP A 302 9.79 13.28 -12.57
C ASP A 302 11.15 12.63 -12.86
N ALA A 303 11.20 11.29 -12.96
CA ALA A 303 12.41 10.55 -13.31
C ALA A 303 12.90 10.88 -14.73
N GLU A 304 12.01 10.92 -15.72
CA GLU A 304 12.32 11.27 -17.11
C GLU A 304 12.93 12.67 -17.20
N ARG A 305 12.31 13.66 -16.55
CA ARG A 305 12.81 15.04 -16.53
C ARG A 305 14.17 15.14 -15.85
N TRP A 306 14.32 14.49 -14.69
CA TRP A 306 15.59 14.45 -13.97
C TRP A 306 16.69 13.81 -14.81
N LEU A 307 16.43 12.70 -15.52
CA LEU A 307 17.37 12.03 -16.42
C LEU A 307 17.78 12.93 -17.60
N ALA A 308 16.83 13.70 -18.15
CA ALA A 308 17.10 14.62 -19.26
C ALA A 308 17.99 15.82 -18.84
N GLU A 309 17.87 16.26 -17.60
CA GLU A 309 18.64 17.36 -17.04
C GLU A 309 20.00 16.91 -16.48
N SER A 310 20.16 15.64 -16.14
CA SER A 310 21.37 15.07 -15.54
C SER A 310 22.43 14.83 -16.61
N ALA A 311 23.69 15.14 -16.30
CA ALA A 311 24.81 14.85 -17.18
C ALA A 311 24.90 13.34 -17.50
N PRO A 312 25.36 12.98 -18.72
CA PRO A 312 25.67 11.58 -19.01
C PRO A 312 26.69 11.06 -17.98
N VAL A 313 26.39 9.90 -17.41
CA VAL A 313 27.31 9.26 -16.43
C VAL A 313 28.37 8.51 -17.23
N ASP A 314 29.65 8.77 -16.94
CA ASP A 314 30.75 7.98 -17.49
C ASP A 314 30.82 6.66 -16.70
N THR A 315 30.24 5.61 -17.29
CA THR A 315 30.09 4.28 -16.68
C THR A 315 31.40 3.58 -16.31
N THR A 316 32.54 4.10 -16.77
CA THR A 316 33.86 3.54 -16.47
C THR A 316 34.45 3.99 -15.13
N ASP A 317 34.22 5.22 -14.70
CA ASP A 317 34.80 5.77 -13.47
C ASP A 317 33.89 5.60 -12.23
N ASP A 318 32.56 5.67 -12.41
CA ASP A 318 31.61 5.63 -11.30
C ASP A 318 31.33 4.21 -10.75
N LEU A 319 31.59 3.16 -11.53
CA LEU A 319 31.50 1.76 -11.09
C LEU A 319 32.71 1.28 -10.29
N ILE A 320 33.86 1.99 -10.33
CA ILE A 320 35.09 1.64 -9.63
C ILE A 320 35.10 2.22 -8.18
N GLY A 321 34.25 3.19 -7.91
CA GLY A 321 34.20 3.92 -6.62
C GLY A 321 33.24 3.33 -5.56
N ALA A 322 32.48 2.28 -5.84
CA ALA A 322 31.64 1.63 -4.85
C ALA A 322 32.49 0.74 -3.94
N PRO A 323 32.53 0.95 -2.61
CA PRO A 323 33.21 0.03 -1.71
C PRO A 323 32.51 -1.33 -1.72
N LEU A 324 33.31 -2.38 -1.87
CA LEU A 324 32.92 -3.80 -1.74
C LEU A 324 32.38 -4.12 -0.35
#